data_d63166d91b5930f9f661ab5ec43d0a9a
#
_entry.id   d63166d91b5930f9f661ab5ec43d0a9a
#
_cell.length_a   1.000
_cell.length_b   1.000
_cell.length_c   1.000
_cell.angle_alpha   90.00
_cell.angle_beta   90.00
_cell.angle_gamma   90.00
#
_symmetry.space_group_name_H-M   'P 1'
#
loop_
_entity.id
_entity.type
_entity.pdbx_description
1 polymer ?
#
loop_
_entity_poly.entity_id
_entity_poly.type
_entity_poly.pdbx_seq_one_letter_code
_entity_poly.pdbx_strand_id
1 'polypeptide(L)'
;TSFHYRRLEIFKLLSYPSKVDVMVTHDWPSRIYQYGDTTQLLRRKPHFQDEVNDMCLGSSPLMSVLDELKPAYWFSAHLHVKFAAIYPHFHSKSPAHPQSAETEPENETAYSHGHPPAAADGTTRFLALDKCVRGRDYMQVVSLEVDSSCLEDNKLYYDADWLSVVRETQQLETRDRKPLPLPDHLTISEETKQVVENLVKERGDGVRGIPIPENFQQIAPLYFGFSTDGYDGTVAVERGNNQTDAYLEMLGLEHRITVPLEESGKEEIGRAHV
;
A
#
# COMPACT_ATOMS: atom_id res chain seq x y z
N THR A 1 3.54 1.08 -17.18
CA THR A 1 2.75 -0.14 -17.10
C THR A 1 1.83 -0.09 -15.90
N SER A 2 0.68 -0.79 -15.93
CA SER A 2 -0.30 -0.85 -14.83
C SER A 2 0.23 -1.53 -13.56
N PHE A 3 1.42 -2.11 -13.60
CA PHE A 3 2.05 -2.82 -12.48
C PHE A 3 3.12 -2.00 -11.75
N HIS A 4 3.40 -0.78 -12.18
CA HIS A 4 4.40 0.07 -11.54
C HIS A 4 3.72 1.22 -10.80
N TYR A 5 4.28 1.59 -9.66
CA TYR A 5 3.85 2.77 -8.93
C TYR A 5 4.02 4.01 -9.79
N ARG A 6 2.99 4.82 -9.86
CA ARG A 6 3.09 6.13 -10.48
C ARG A 6 3.72 7.12 -9.51
N ARG A 7 4.43 8.09 -10.04
CA ARG A 7 5.01 9.16 -9.19
C ARG A 7 3.94 9.87 -8.36
N LEU A 8 2.74 10.03 -8.90
CA LEU A 8 1.63 10.68 -8.21
C LEU A 8 1.19 9.91 -6.96
N GLU A 9 1.08 8.56 -7.03
CA GLU A 9 0.72 7.75 -5.85
C GLU A 9 1.75 7.86 -4.74
N ILE A 10 3.05 7.82 -5.09
CA ILE A 10 4.12 8.03 -4.12
C ILE A 10 4.07 9.45 -3.56
N PHE A 11 3.83 10.45 -4.40
CA PHE A 11 3.69 11.83 -3.96
C PHE A 11 2.51 12.00 -2.98
N LYS A 12 1.35 11.40 -3.26
CA LYS A 12 0.19 11.40 -2.35
C LYS A 12 0.57 10.81 -0.98
N LEU A 13 1.23 9.65 -0.96
CA LEU A 13 1.66 9.01 0.29
C LEU A 13 2.64 9.86 1.08
N LEU A 14 3.66 10.44 0.41
CA LEU A 14 4.65 11.31 1.05
C LEU A 14 4.06 12.67 1.49
N SER A 15 2.91 13.04 0.95
CA SER A 15 2.19 14.27 1.33
C SER A 15 1.21 14.07 2.48
N TYR A 16 1.05 12.84 2.97
CA TYR A 16 0.15 12.54 4.09
C TYR A 16 0.75 13.07 5.39
N PRO A 17 0.06 13.96 6.12
CA PRO A 17 0.66 14.68 7.24
C PRO A 17 0.59 13.93 8.58
N SER A 18 -0.25 12.92 8.66
CA SER A 18 -0.54 12.25 9.93
C SER A 18 0.24 10.94 10.09
N LYS A 19 0.25 10.43 11.31
CA LYS A 19 0.90 9.16 11.63
C LYS A 19 0.18 7.98 10.97
N VAL A 20 0.96 7.05 10.42
CA VAL A 20 0.48 5.78 9.86
C VAL A 20 0.89 4.65 10.80
N ASP A 21 -0.06 3.88 11.31
CA ASP A 21 0.25 2.71 12.14
C ASP A 21 0.52 1.46 11.30
N VAL A 22 -0.23 1.28 10.22
CA VAL A 22 -0.13 0.11 9.33
C VAL A 22 -0.04 0.55 7.88
N MET A 23 1.00 0.13 7.17
CA MET A 23 1.15 0.25 5.72
C MET A 23 0.97 -1.11 5.05
N VAL A 24 0.23 -1.15 3.96
CA VAL A 24 0.04 -2.34 3.14
C VAL A 24 0.42 -2.02 1.70
N THR A 25 1.35 -2.80 1.14
CA THR A 25 1.80 -2.62 -0.24
C THR A 25 1.93 -3.97 -0.93
N HIS A 26 1.93 -3.99 -2.28
CA HIS A 26 2.23 -5.22 -3.00
C HIS A 26 3.72 -5.53 -2.94
N ASP A 27 4.57 -4.59 -3.37
CA ASP A 27 6.02 -4.75 -3.36
C ASP A 27 6.65 -4.50 -1.99
N TRP A 28 7.88 -4.99 -1.83
CA TRP A 28 8.71 -4.74 -0.67
C TRP A 28 9.42 -3.38 -0.80
N PRO A 29 9.63 -2.63 0.30
CA PRO A 29 10.61 -1.55 0.31
C PRO A 29 11.99 -2.06 -0.05
N SER A 30 12.75 -1.29 -0.87
CA SER A 30 14.09 -1.68 -1.28
C SER A 30 14.99 -1.96 -0.08
N ARG A 31 15.78 -3.02 -0.18
CA ARG A 31 16.76 -3.42 0.86
C ARG A 31 16.18 -3.79 2.22
N ILE A 32 14.86 -3.89 2.39
CA ILE A 32 14.25 -4.32 3.65
C ILE A 32 14.74 -5.71 4.08
N TYR A 33 15.17 -6.56 3.13
CA TYR A 33 15.71 -7.89 3.37
C TYR A 33 16.98 -7.90 4.22
N GLN A 34 17.72 -6.79 4.28
CA GLN A 34 18.95 -6.66 5.11
C GLN A 34 18.63 -6.63 6.61
N TYR A 35 17.38 -6.41 6.97
CA TYR A 35 16.90 -6.30 8.35
C TYR A 35 16.18 -7.57 8.84
N GLY A 36 16.29 -8.67 8.09
CA GLY A 36 15.75 -9.98 8.41
C GLY A 36 16.70 -11.11 8.01
N ASP A 37 16.22 -12.35 7.95
CA ASP A 37 17.05 -13.51 7.59
C ASP A 37 17.24 -13.61 6.06
N THR A 38 18.19 -12.83 5.53
CA THR A 38 18.58 -12.86 4.11
C THR A 38 19.10 -14.23 3.68
N THR A 39 19.78 -14.97 4.57
CA THR A 39 20.28 -16.31 4.26
C THR A 39 19.15 -17.28 3.98
N GLN A 40 18.10 -17.26 4.81
CA GLN A 40 16.92 -18.07 4.60
C GLN A 40 16.15 -17.65 3.35
N LEU A 41 16.06 -16.33 3.08
CA LEU A 41 15.45 -15.81 1.85
C LEU A 41 16.13 -16.40 0.62
N LEU A 42 17.45 -16.33 0.54
CA LEU A 42 18.23 -16.82 -0.61
C LEU A 42 18.21 -18.36 -0.73
N ARG A 43 18.10 -19.09 0.37
CA ARG A 43 17.86 -20.55 0.33
C ARG A 43 16.51 -20.88 -0.33
N ARG A 44 15.45 -20.10 -0.04
CA ARG A 44 14.12 -20.31 -0.61
C ARG A 44 14.00 -19.75 -2.03
N LYS A 45 14.72 -18.70 -2.34
CA LYS A 45 14.67 -17.91 -3.60
C LYS A 45 16.09 -17.61 -4.12
N PRO A 46 16.83 -18.63 -4.59
CA PRO A 46 18.22 -18.45 -5.03
C PRO A 46 18.39 -17.44 -6.18
N HIS A 47 17.33 -17.27 -7.00
CA HIS A 47 17.33 -16.32 -8.12
C HIS A 47 17.37 -14.85 -7.72
N PHE A 48 17.16 -14.52 -6.46
CA PHE A 48 17.33 -13.15 -5.96
C PHE A 48 18.78 -12.81 -5.59
N GLN A 49 19.73 -13.75 -5.76
CA GLN A 49 21.10 -13.52 -5.37
C GLN A 49 21.75 -12.30 -6.05
N ASP A 50 21.51 -12.13 -7.34
CA ASP A 50 22.09 -11.01 -8.10
C ASP A 50 21.45 -9.68 -7.67
N GLU A 51 20.11 -9.64 -7.52
CA GLU A 51 19.40 -8.43 -7.05
C GLU A 51 19.80 -8.03 -5.62
N VAL A 52 20.09 -9.01 -4.76
CA VAL A 52 20.60 -8.78 -3.41
C VAL A 52 22.03 -8.23 -3.45
N ASN A 53 22.91 -8.81 -4.29
CA ASN A 53 24.29 -8.35 -4.47
C ASN A 53 24.33 -6.92 -5.03
N ASP A 54 23.47 -6.61 -5.98
CA ASP A 54 23.35 -5.30 -6.63
C ASP A 54 22.53 -4.30 -5.79
N MET A 55 22.03 -4.73 -4.63
CA MET A 55 21.20 -3.93 -3.72
C MET A 55 19.93 -3.33 -4.37
N CYS A 56 19.36 -4.01 -5.36
CA CYS A 56 18.20 -3.54 -6.13
C CYS A 56 16.90 -4.33 -5.85
N LEU A 57 16.93 -5.38 -5.01
CA LEU A 57 15.71 -6.11 -4.65
C LEU A 57 14.75 -5.21 -3.86
N GLY A 58 13.54 -5.05 -4.38
CA GLY A 58 12.47 -4.22 -3.83
C GLY A 58 12.37 -2.85 -4.51
N SER A 59 11.45 -2.03 -4.00
CA SER A 59 11.06 -0.74 -4.56
C SER A 59 11.71 0.43 -3.82
N SER A 60 12.56 1.20 -4.49
CA SER A 60 13.17 2.42 -3.92
C SER A 60 12.15 3.49 -3.53
N PRO A 61 11.07 3.76 -4.32
CA PRO A 61 10.03 4.69 -3.89
C PRO A 61 9.33 4.27 -2.60
N LEU A 62 9.09 2.96 -2.38
CA LEU A 62 8.50 2.48 -1.13
C LEU A 62 9.47 2.59 0.05
N MET A 63 10.77 2.52 -0.20
CA MET A 63 11.76 2.79 0.86
C MET A 63 11.66 4.24 1.34
N SER A 64 11.50 5.20 0.42
CA SER A 64 11.27 6.60 0.78
C SER A 64 9.99 6.80 1.59
N VAL A 65 8.92 6.07 1.24
CA VAL A 65 7.66 6.10 2.00
C VAL A 65 7.86 5.50 3.40
N LEU A 66 8.62 4.41 3.53
CA LEU A 66 8.94 3.78 4.81
C LEU A 66 9.72 4.75 5.72
N ASP A 67 10.72 5.43 5.17
CA ASP A 67 11.56 6.38 5.91
C ASP A 67 10.79 7.63 6.36
N GLU A 68 9.83 8.08 5.57
CA GLU A 68 9.04 9.28 5.87
C GLU A 68 7.89 8.98 6.84
N LEU A 69 7.05 8.00 6.51
CA LEU A 69 5.84 7.71 7.28
C LEU A 69 6.11 6.88 8.55
N LYS A 70 7.18 6.10 8.59
CA LYS A 70 7.63 5.31 9.75
C LYS A 70 6.51 4.50 10.41
N PRO A 71 5.73 3.71 9.65
CA PRO A 71 4.62 2.97 10.20
C PRO A 71 5.10 1.93 11.22
N ALA A 72 4.27 1.63 12.21
CA ALA A 72 4.57 0.57 13.17
C ALA A 72 4.65 -0.81 12.53
N TYR A 73 3.79 -1.04 11.51
CA TYR A 73 3.72 -2.30 10.77
C TYR A 73 3.72 -2.03 9.26
N TRP A 74 4.40 -2.89 8.53
CA TRP A 74 4.40 -2.88 7.07
C TRP A 74 4.16 -4.29 6.54
N PHE A 75 3.10 -4.47 5.75
CA PHE A 75 2.74 -5.74 5.14
C PHE A 75 2.92 -5.71 3.63
N SER A 76 3.53 -6.75 3.07
CA SER A 76 3.77 -6.89 1.62
C SER A 76 3.52 -8.33 1.13
N ALA A 77 3.57 -8.51 -0.21
CA ALA A 77 3.42 -9.80 -0.88
C ALA A 77 4.50 -10.01 -1.97
N HIS A 78 4.15 -9.95 -3.23
CA HIS A 78 4.94 -9.92 -4.47
C HIS A 78 5.98 -11.03 -4.64
N LEU A 79 7.00 -11.13 -3.80
CA LEU A 79 8.13 -12.05 -3.95
C LEU A 79 7.79 -13.51 -3.64
N HIS A 80 6.55 -13.78 -3.26
CA HIS A 80 6.03 -15.12 -3.01
C HIS A 80 6.89 -15.94 -2.03
N VAL A 81 7.24 -15.33 -0.93
CA VAL A 81 7.95 -15.94 0.19
C VAL A 81 7.58 -15.23 1.49
N LYS A 82 7.32 -16.01 2.56
CA LYS A 82 7.15 -15.41 3.87
C LYS A 82 8.50 -14.92 4.37
N PHE A 83 8.53 -13.65 4.78
CA PHE A 83 9.73 -13.00 5.28
C PHE A 83 9.35 -11.96 6.34
N ALA A 84 10.11 -11.89 7.41
CA ALA A 84 9.95 -10.89 8.46
C ALA A 84 11.25 -10.10 8.65
N ALA A 85 11.10 -8.81 8.96
CA ALA A 85 12.22 -7.92 9.26
C ALA A 85 11.81 -6.88 10.30
N ILE A 86 12.79 -6.31 10.99
CA ILE A 86 12.63 -5.17 11.90
C ILE A 86 13.48 -4.03 11.38
N TYR A 87 12.84 -2.98 10.89
CA TYR A 87 13.52 -1.81 10.33
C TYR A 87 13.61 -0.70 11.37
N PRO A 88 14.82 -0.31 11.83
CA PRO A 88 15.00 0.76 12.80
C PRO A 88 15.00 2.13 12.11
N HIS A 89 14.21 3.07 12.62
CA HIS A 89 14.22 4.47 12.21
C HIS A 89 15.20 5.26 13.10
N PHE A 90 16.46 5.27 12.72
CA PHE A 90 17.44 6.07 13.47
C PHE A 90 17.17 7.56 13.31
N HIS A 91 17.10 8.30 14.40
CA HIS A 91 17.17 9.75 14.34
C HIS A 91 18.51 10.12 13.72
N SER A 92 18.48 10.72 12.54
CA SER A 92 19.64 11.06 11.73
C SER A 92 20.68 11.89 12.49
N LYS A 93 21.78 11.24 12.92
CA LYS A 93 23.10 11.85 12.95
C LYS A 93 24.11 10.78 12.56
N SER A 94 24.65 10.92 11.36
CA SER A 94 25.78 10.22 10.73
C SER A 94 25.54 8.79 10.19
N PRO A 95 26.03 8.52 8.97
CA PRO A 95 26.08 7.18 8.41
C PRO A 95 27.27 6.42 9.01
N ALA A 96 27.03 5.62 10.03
CA ALA A 96 27.98 4.60 10.43
C ALA A 96 27.53 3.28 9.83
N HIS A 97 28.34 2.76 8.93
CA HIS A 97 28.28 1.41 8.40
C HIS A 97 28.18 0.40 9.56
N PRO A 98 27.23 -0.52 9.61
CA PRO A 98 27.22 -1.54 10.65
C PRO A 98 28.34 -2.52 10.38
N GLN A 99 29.40 -2.42 11.19
CA GLN A 99 30.38 -3.50 11.35
C GLN A 99 29.72 -4.64 12.14
N SER A 100 29.95 -5.86 11.63
CA SER A 100 29.56 -7.13 12.21
C SER A 100 29.67 -7.15 13.75
N ALA A 101 28.53 -7.24 14.42
CA ALA A 101 28.47 -7.65 15.82
C ALA A 101 28.28 -9.17 15.83
N GLU A 102 29.30 -9.88 16.24
CA GLU A 102 29.24 -11.28 16.65
C GLU A 102 28.34 -11.34 17.89
N THR A 103 27.15 -11.97 17.72
CA THR A 103 26.29 -12.31 18.85
C THR A 103 26.35 -13.81 19.05
N GLU A 104 26.81 -14.20 20.25
CA GLU A 104 26.78 -15.55 20.81
C GLU A 104 25.33 -16.10 20.82
N PRO A 105 25.11 -17.41 20.70
CA PRO A 105 23.76 -18.01 20.64
C PRO A 105 23.19 -18.12 22.06
N GLU A 106 22.23 -17.26 22.39
CA GLU A 106 21.38 -17.48 23.56
C GLU A 106 20.16 -18.35 23.19
N ASN A 107 20.15 -19.45 23.84
CA ASN A 107 19.20 -20.51 24.16
C ASN A 107 17.72 -20.25 23.85
N GLU A 108 17.14 -21.21 23.10
CA GLU A 108 15.70 -21.35 22.92
C GLU A 108 14.97 -21.49 24.26
N THR A 109 14.13 -20.53 24.60
CA THR A 109 13.09 -20.72 25.61
C THR A 109 11.79 -20.08 25.18
N ALA A 110 10.80 -20.95 25.02
CA ALA A 110 9.36 -20.74 25.21
C ALA A 110 8.76 -19.42 24.68
N TYR A 111 8.03 -19.55 23.56
CA TYR A 111 7.03 -18.57 23.15
C TYR A 111 6.00 -18.34 24.26
N SER A 112 6.24 -17.38 25.12
CA SER A 112 5.18 -16.79 25.92
C SER A 112 4.30 -15.94 25.00
N HIS A 113 3.01 -16.08 25.06
CA HIS A 113 2.02 -15.25 24.36
C HIS A 113 1.96 -13.83 24.98
N GLY A 114 3.08 -13.12 24.96
CA GLY A 114 3.15 -11.73 25.31
C GLY A 114 3.00 -10.90 24.03
N HIS A 115 2.04 -9.99 23.99
CA HIS A 115 1.88 -9.04 22.90
C HIS A 115 3.19 -8.23 22.78
N PRO A 116 3.79 -8.11 21.57
CA PRO A 116 4.91 -7.20 21.41
C PRO A 116 4.41 -5.77 21.70
N PRO A 117 5.15 -4.97 22.48
CA PRO A 117 4.76 -3.59 22.74
C PRO A 117 4.60 -2.83 21.42
N ALA A 118 3.61 -1.91 21.38
CA ALA A 118 3.43 -0.99 20.27
C ALA A 118 4.76 -0.33 19.90
N ALA A 119 4.96 0.03 18.62
CA ALA A 119 6.22 0.58 18.11
C ALA A 119 6.58 1.97 18.69
N ALA A 120 6.58 2.09 20.01
CA ALA A 120 7.16 3.21 20.75
C ALA A 120 8.70 3.26 20.60
N ASP A 121 9.29 2.22 20.00
CA ASP A 121 10.75 2.00 19.92
C ASP A 121 11.38 2.58 18.63
N GLY A 122 10.61 3.28 17.78
CA GLY A 122 11.15 3.84 16.54
C GLY A 122 11.52 2.77 15.50
N THR A 123 10.77 1.66 15.45
CA THR A 123 10.99 0.60 14.46
C THR A 123 9.73 0.32 13.63
N THR A 124 9.89 -0.18 12.40
CA THR A 124 8.82 -0.79 11.61
C THR A 124 8.97 -2.31 11.61
N ARG A 125 7.89 -3.02 11.96
CA ARG A 125 7.80 -4.48 11.83
C ARG A 125 7.30 -4.81 10.43
N PHE A 126 8.20 -5.32 9.60
CA PHE A 126 7.88 -5.75 8.24
C PHE A 126 7.50 -7.22 8.20
N LEU A 127 6.44 -7.55 7.47
CA LEU A 127 6.05 -8.93 7.18
C LEU A 127 5.58 -9.06 5.73
N ALA A 128 6.21 -9.94 4.98
CA ALA A 128 5.72 -10.39 3.69
C ALA A 128 5.16 -11.81 3.78
N LEU A 129 4.11 -12.10 2.98
CA LEU A 129 3.46 -13.41 2.92
C LEU A 129 3.72 -14.10 1.57
N ASP A 130 3.63 -15.43 1.58
CA ASP A 130 3.73 -16.27 0.38
C ASP A 130 2.40 -16.29 -0.40
N LYS A 131 2.39 -17.00 -1.53
CA LYS A 131 1.18 -17.25 -2.34
C LYS A 131 0.11 -17.95 -1.53
N CYS A 132 -1.15 -17.58 -1.75
CA CYS A 132 -2.33 -18.23 -1.18
C CYS A 132 -2.58 -19.60 -1.85
N VAL A 133 -1.66 -20.54 -1.63
CA VAL A 133 -1.77 -21.94 -2.10
C VAL A 133 -1.40 -22.91 -1.00
N ARG A 134 -1.92 -24.14 -1.10
CA ARG A 134 -1.68 -25.19 -0.08
C ARG A 134 -0.19 -25.43 0.16
N GLY A 135 0.21 -25.51 1.41
CA GLY A 135 1.60 -25.79 1.82
C GLY A 135 2.53 -24.56 1.77
N ARG A 136 1.96 -23.37 1.62
CA ARG A 136 2.69 -22.09 1.69
C ARG A 136 2.28 -21.28 2.90
N ASP A 137 3.18 -20.41 3.35
CA ASP A 137 2.98 -19.51 4.49
C ASP A 137 2.26 -18.21 4.04
N TYR A 138 0.99 -18.34 3.67
CA TYR A 138 0.21 -17.24 3.09
C TYR A 138 -0.68 -16.51 4.09
N MET A 139 -0.73 -16.94 5.33
CA MET A 139 -1.58 -16.35 6.36
C MET A 139 -0.82 -16.18 7.66
N GLN A 140 -1.06 -15.05 8.31
CA GLN A 140 -0.54 -14.74 9.64
C GLN A 140 -1.58 -13.92 10.39
N VAL A 141 -1.91 -14.33 11.62
CA VAL A 141 -2.68 -13.49 12.53
C VAL A 141 -1.72 -12.57 13.27
N VAL A 142 -2.03 -11.28 13.26
CA VAL A 142 -1.28 -10.25 13.95
C VAL A 142 -2.24 -9.49 14.86
N SER A 143 -1.87 -9.35 16.13
CA SER A 143 -2.61 -8.50 17.07
C SER A 143 -2.07 -7.07 16.96
N LEU A 144 -2.94 -6.12 16.66
CA LEU A 144 -2.62 -4.70 16.62
C LEU A 144 -3.22 -4.03 17.85
N GLU A 145 -2.44 -3.18 18.51
CA GLU A 145 -2.95 -2.33 19.56
C GLU A 145 -3.68 -1.15 18.91
N VAL A 146 -4.92 -0.96 19.26
CA VAL A 146 -5.76 0.15 18.81
C VAL A 146 -6.36 0.87 20.02
N ASP A 147 -6.67 2.14 19.85
CA ASP A 147 -7.36 2.91 20.89
C ASP A 147 -8.71 2.23 21.22
N SER A 148 -9.04 2.18 22.50
CA SER A 148 -10.29 1.56 22.97
C SER A 148 -11.54 2.21 22.36
N SER A 149 -11.48 3.50 22.04
CA SER A 149 -12.55 4.22 21.33
C SER A 149 -12.81 3.68 19.93
N CYS A 150 -11.80 3.03 19.29
CA CYS A 150 -11.92 2.43 17.96
C CYS A 150 -12.59 1.05 17.97
N LEU A 151 -12.81 0.44 19.15
CA LEU A 151 -13.32 -0.94 19.27
C LEU A 151 -14.85 -1.04 19.35
N GLU A 152 -15.56 0.10 19.40
CA GLU A 152 -16.99 0.10 19.72
C GLU A 152 -17.89 -0.48 18.61
N ASP A 153 -17.50 -0.44 17.33
CA ASP A 153 -18.40 -0.81 16.23
C ASP A 153 -17.82 -1.66 15.09
N ASN A 154 -16.54 -2.04 15.13
CA ASN A 154 -15.87 -2.83 14.08
C ASN A 154 -15.96 -2.24 12.65
N LYS A 155 -16.13 -0.92 12.52
CA LYS A 155 -16.19 -0.24 11.22
C LYS A 155 -14.87 0.36 10.82
N LEU A 156 -14.69 0.55 9.51
CA LEU A 156 -13.61 1.35 8.95
C LEU A 156 -14.12 2.74 8.61
N TYR A 157 -13.25 3.73 8.75
CA TYR A 157 -13.55 5.13 8.50
C TYR A 157 -12.56 5.73 7.51
N TYR A 158 -13.02 6.68 6.70
CA TYR A 158 -12.14 7.49 5.88
C TYR A 158 -11.39 8.48 6.78
N ASP A 159 -10.10 8.56 6.56
CA ASP A 159 -9.26 9.57 7.20
C ASP A 159 -9.40 10.92 6.50
N ALA A 160 -9.64 11.99 7.25
CA ALA A 160 -9.92 13.33 6.71
C ALA A 160 -8.69 13.95 6.03
N ASP A 161 -7.49 13.71 6.57
CA ASP A 161 -6.25 14.19 5.97
C ASP A 161 -6.01 13.50 4.63
N TRP A 162 -6.27 12.18 4.56
CA TRP A 162 -6.18 11.45 3.31
C TRP A 162 -7.21 11.90 2.27
N LEU A 163 -8.45 12.16 2.67
CA LEU A 163 -9.46 12.73 1.78
C LEU A 163 -9.02 14.08 1.20
N SER A 164 -8.37 14.91 2.04
CA SER A 164 -7.82 16.20 1.62
C SER A 164 -6.69 16.04 0.60
N VAL A 165 -5.76 15.08 0.84
CA VAL A 165 -4.69 14.76 -0.11
C VAL A 165 -5.25 14.28 -1.45
N VAL A 166 -6.23 13.36 -1.44
CA VAL A 166 -6.86 12.84 -2.66
C VAL A 166 -7.54 13.96 -3.43
N ARG A 167 -8.34 14.79 -2.75
CA ARG A 167 -9.06 15.89 -3.39
C ARG A 167 -8.10 16.90 -4.03
N GLU A 168 -7.09 17.35 -3.29
CA GLU A 168 -6.14 18.36 -3.78
C GLU A 168 -5.29 17.87 -4.95
N THR A 169 -4.96 16.56 -4.97
CA THR A 169 -4.09 15.99 -6.01
C THR A 169 -4.84 15.52 -7.26
N GLN A 170 -6.15 15.53 -7.28
CA GLN A 170 -6.91 15.07 -8.46
C GLN A 170 -6.55 15.84 -9.74
N GLN A 171 -6.29 17.13 -9.64
CA GLN A 171 -5.86 17.95 -10.79
C GLN A 171 -4.55 17.49 -11.43
N LEU A 172 -3.73 16.71 -10.71
CA LEU A 172 -2.47 16.13 -11.18
C LEU A 172 -2.66 14.77 -11.86
N GLU A 173 -3.89 14.21 -11.85
CA GLU A 173 -4.20 12.96 -12.51
C GLU A 173 -4.31 13.18 -14.02
N THR A 174 -3.68 12.28 -14.79
CA THR A 174 -3.72 12.31 -16.26
C THR A 174 -3.76 10.90 -16.82
N ARG A 175 -4.44 10.73 -17.97
CA ARG A 175 -4.42 9.51 -18.78
C ARG A 175 -3.21 9.45 -19.70
N ASP A 176 -2.53 10.55 -19.91
CA ASP A 176 -1.39 10.62 -20.80
C ASP A 176 -0.23 9.76 -20.29
N ARG A 177 0.53 9.19 -21.23
CA ARG A 177 1.77 8.47 -20.91
C ARG A 177 2.80 9.38 -20.24
N LYS A 178 2.76 10.68 -20.53
CA LYS A 178 3.62 11.68 -19.92
C LYS A 178 2.94 12.22 -18.65
N PRO A 179 3.51 11.94 -17.46
CA PRO A 179 2.93 12.47 -16.22
C PRO A 179 3.02 13.98 -16.19
N LEU A 180 2.08 14.60 -15.51
CA LEU A 180 2.15 16.03 -15.19
C LEU A 180 3.31 16.29 -14.22
N PRO A 181 3.93 17.49 -14.27
CA PRO A 181 4.93 17.89 -13.29
C PRO A 181 4.27 17.92 -11.90
N LEU A 182 4.95 17.35 -10.91
CA LEU A 182 4.51 17.39 -9.52
C LEU A 182 5.14 18.62 -8.83
N PRO A 183 4.42 19.30 -7.94
CA PRO A 183 4.99 20.35 -7.11
C PRO A 183 5.99 19.74 -6.11
N ASP A 184 6.89 20.57 -5.58
CA ASP A 184 7.84 20.13 -4.55
C ASP A 184 7.14 19.74 -3.24
N HIS A 185 6.04 20.45 -2.91
CA HIS A 185 5.22 20.19 -1.72
C HIS A 185 3.74 20.30 -2.05
N LEU A 186 2.92 19.49 -1.43
CA LEU A 186 1.47 19.61 -1.50
C LEU A 186 1.00 20.65 -0.48
N THR A 187 0.26 21.64 -0.96
CA THR A 187 -0.44 22.60 -0.11
C THR A 187 -1.93 22.31 -0.22
N ILE A 188 -2.57 21.99 0.89
CA ILE A 188 -4.02 21.79 0.94
C ILE A 188 -4.69 23.15 0.97
N SER A 189 -5.52 23.42 -0.03
CA SER A 189 -6.27 24.68 -0.17
C SER A 189 -7.34 24.81 0.94
N GLU A 190 -7.69 26.06 1.28
CA GLU A 190 -8.76 26.32 2.25
C GLU A 190 -10.12 25.80 1.74
N GLU A 191 -10.34 25.80 0.43
CA GLU A 191 -11.53 25.18 -0.18
C GLU A 191 -11.58 23.68 0.13
N THR A 192 -10.50 22.96 -0.11
CA THR A 192 -10.42 21.50 0.17
C THR A 192 -10.65 21.21 1.65
N LYS A 193 -10.02 21.97 2.55
CA LYS A 193 -10.24 21.83 4.00
C LYS A 193 -11.71 22.00 4.36
N GLN A 194 -12.34 23.08 3.87
CA GLN A 194 -13.73 23.37 4.17
C GLN A 194 -14.69 22.29 3.64
N VAL A 195 -14.43 21.78 2.43
CA VAL A 195 -15.22 20.69 1.85
C VAL A 195 -15.13 19.42 2.72
N VAL A 196 -13.90 19.02 3.09
CA VAL A 196 -13.69 17.81 3.90
C VAL A 196 -14.27 17.98 5.30
N GLU A 197 -14.09 19.13 5.94
CA GLU A 197 -14.72 19.44 7.24
C GLU A 197 -16.24 19.35 7.19
N ASN A 198 -16.87 19.90 6.15
CA ASN A 198 -18.32 19.82 5.96
C ASN A 198 -18.77 18.36 5.77
N LEU A 199 -18.04 17.58 4.96
CA LEU A 199 -18.33 16.14 4.77
C LEU A 199 -18.25 15.38 6.09
N VAL A 200 -17.23 15.64 6.92
CA VAL A 200 -17.11 15.00 8.25
C VAL A 200 -18.27 15.41 9.17
N LYS A 201 -18.72 16.66 9.11
CA LYS A 201 -19.87 17.14 9.89
C LYS A 201 -21.20 16.53 9.43
N GLU A 202 -21.39 16.37 8.11
CA GLU A 202 -22.65 15.90 7.52
C GLU A 202 -22.80 14.37 7.53
N ARG A 203 -21.71 13.65 7.29
CA ARG A 203 -21.70 12.19 7.09
C ARG A 203 -20.97 11.41 8.17
N GLY A 204 -20.18 12.10 8.98
CA GLY A 204 -19.41 11.50 10.06
C GLY A 204 -20.26 11.23 11.30
N ASP A 205 -19.74 10.41 12.19
CA ASP A 205 -20.34 10.16 13.52
C ASP A 205 -19.96 11.21 14.57
N GLY A 206 -19.25 12.26 14.15
CA GLY A 206 -18.76 13.36 15.00
C GLY A 206 -17.52 13.04 15.82
N VAL A 207 -17.06 11.80 15.87
CA VAL A 207 -15.91 11.35 16.66
C VAL A 207 -14.84 10.70 15.79
N ARG A 208 -15.22 9.79 14.88
CA ARG A 208 -14.29 8.92 14.13
C ARG A 208 -14.15 9.27 12.67
N GLY A 209 -15.01 10.12 12.15
CA GLY A 209 -15.01 10.50 10.74
C GLY A 209 -16.14 9.85 9.93
N ILE A 210 -15.95 9.72 8.62
CA ILE A 210 -16.97 9.21 7.70
C ILE A 210 -16.83 7.69 7.60
N PRO A 211 -17.85 6.89 7.99
CA PRO A 211 -17.75 5.43 7.86
C PRO A 211 -17.64 5.01 6.40
N ILE A 212 -16.77 4.05 6.12
CA ILE A 212 -16.64 3.44 4.80
C ILE A 212 -17.87 2.57 4.54
N PRO A 213 -18.61 2.76 3.44
CA PRO A 213 -19.82 1.99 3.16
C PRO A 213 -19.53 0.49 2.98
N GLU A 214 -20.32 -0.35 3.64
CA GLU A 214 -20.28 -1.81 3.50
C GLU A 214 -21.14 -2.27 2.30
N ASN A 215 -20.93 -1.67 1.13
CA ASN A 215 -21.74 -1.85 -0.06
C ASN A 215 -20.97 -2.50 -1.21
N PHE A 216 -19.98 -3.34 -0.90
CA PHE A 216 -19.19 -4.05 -1.91
C PHE A 216 -20.07 -4.82 -2.88
N GLN A 217 -19.87 -4.59 -4.17
CA GLN A 217 -20.54 -5.30 -5.26
C GLN A 217 -19.51 -5.92 -6.19
N GLN A 218 -19.82 -7.11 -6.67
CA GLN A 218 -18.98 -7.75 -7.68
C GLN A 218 -19.12 -6.99 -9.01
N ILE A 219 -18.04 -6.36 -9.46
CA ILE A 219 -17.98 -5.58 -10.71
C ILE A 219 -17.47 -6.38 -11.91
N ALA A 220 -16.84 -7.51 -11.68
CA ALA A 220 -16.36 -8.41 -12.72
C ALA A 220 -17.11 -9.74 -12.67
N PRO A 221 -17.42 -10.38 -13.83
CA PRO A 221 -18.03 -11.70 -13.85
C PRO A 221 -17.09 -12.75 -13.23
N LEU A 222 -17.66 -13.83 -12.71
CA LEU A 222 -16.89 -14.98 -12.27
C LEU A 222 -16.11 -15.58 -13.46
N TYR A 223 -14.87 -15.89 -13.23
CA TYR A 223 -14.04 -16.59 -14.21
C TYR A 223 -14.28 -18.10 -14.07
N PHE A 224 -14.86 -18.72 -15.08
CA PHE A 224 -15.21 -20.15 -15.11
C PHE A 224 -14.15 -21.05 -15.76
N GLY A 225 -12.90 -20.62 -15.87
CA GLY A 225 -11.82 -21.38 -16.48
C GLY A 225 -11.54 -20.97 -17.94
N PHE A 226 -10.46 -21.50 -18.50
CA PHE A 226 -10.13 -21.28 -19.92
C PHE A 226 -11.13 -22.06 -20.78
N SER A 227 -12.00 -21.36 -21.49
CA SER A 227 -12.52 -21.88 -22.76
C SER A 227 -11.38 -21.79 -23.77
N THR A 228 -10.96 -22.90 -24.31
CA THR A 228 -9.97 -22.92 -25.41
C THR A 228 -10.58 -22.38 -26.70
N ASP A 229 -11.88 -22.13 -26.72
CA ASP A 229 -12.62 -21.65 -27.86
C ASP A 229 -12.96 -20.16 -27.70
N GLY A 230 -12.01 -19.32 -28.07
CA GLY A 230 -12.25 -17.89 -28.27
C GLY A 230 -11.98 -17.00 -27.06
N TYR A 231 -10.72 -16.86 -26.70
CA TYR A 231 -10.27 -15.58 -26.16
C TYR A 231 -10.38 -14.57 -27.31
N ASP A 232 -11.53 -13.89 -27.40
CA ASP A 232 -11.80 -12.95 -28.48
C ASP A 232 -11.02 -11.64 -28.35
N GLY A 233 -10.07 -11.57 -27.40
CA GLY A 233 -9.25 -10.37 -27.20
C GLY A 233 -10.05 -9.14 -26.81
N THR A 234 -11.35 -9.28 -26.51
CA THR A 234 -12.10 -8.16 -25.92
C THR A 234 -11.49 -7.90 -24.56
N VAL A 235 -10.66 -6.89 -24.53
CA VAL A 235 -10.17 -6.22 -23.33
C VAL A 235 -11.35 -6.13 -22.37
N ALA A 236 -11.14 -6.55 -21.13
CA ALA A 236 -12.08 -6.27 -20.07
C ALA A 236 -12.35 -4.76 -20.14
N VAL A 237 -13.45 -4.39 -20.74
CA VAL A 237 -13.90 -3.00 -20.79
C VAL A 237 -13.95 -2.59 -19.34
N GLU A 238 -13.20 -1.58 -18.96
CA GLU A 238 -13.26 -1.01 -17.62
C GLU A 238 -14.71 -0.63 -17.38
N ARG A 239 -15.43 -1.51 -16.71
CA ARG A 239 -16.81 -1.25 -16.33
C ARG A 239 -16.76 -0.21 -15.22
N GLY A 240 -17.63 0.77 -15.31
CA GLY A 240 -17.78 1.76 -14.25
C GLY A 240 -17.93 1.04 -12.91
N ASN A 241 -17.24 1.55 -11.89
CA ASN A 241 -17.32 1.05 -10.53
C ASN A 241 -18.16 2.04 -9.72
N ASN A 242 -19.41 1.69 -9.47
CA ASN A 242 -20.34 2.55 -8.72
C ASN A 242 -19.80 2.97 -7.34
N GLN A 243 -18.92 2.18 -6.73
CA GLN A 243 -18.28 2.54 -5.47
C GLN A 243 -17.23 3.66 -5.65
N THR A 244 -16.46 3.58 -6.74
CA THR A 244 -15.54 4.66 -7.13
C THR A 244 -16.30 5.93 -7.48
N ASP A 245 -17.38 5.81 -8.24
CA ASP A 245 -18.21 6.95 -8.61
C ASP A 245 -18.81 7.64 -7.37
N ALA A 246 -19.36 6.86 -6.44
CA ALA A 246 -19.91 7.38 -5.19
C ALA A 246 -18.82 8.02 -4.29
N TYR A 247 -17.62 7.47 -4.27
CA TYR A 247 -16.48 8.05 -3.54
C TYR A 247 -16.05 9.39 -4.14
N LEU A 248 -15.92 9.47 -5.45
CA LEU A 248 -15.55 10.70 -6.14
C LEU A 248 -16.64 11.76 -6.02
N GLU A 249 -17.93 11.38 -6.20
CA GLU A 249 -19.07 12.28 -6.00
C GLU A 249 -19.10 12.84 -4.56
N MET A 250 -18.84 12.00 -3.56
CA MET A 250 -18.73 12.44 -2.16
C MET A 250 -17.69 13.56 -2.00
N LEU A 251 -16.56 13.46 -2.68
CA LEU A 251 -15.50 14.47 -2.65
C LEU A 251 -15.74 15.64 -3.61
N GLY A 252 -16.82 15.65 -4.38
CA GLY A 252 -17.08 16.65 -5.44
C GLY A 252 -16.04 16.58 -6.55
N LEU A 253 -15.58 15.37 -6.92
CA LEU A 253 -14.55 15.12 -7.91
C LEU A 253 -15.10 14.46 -9.16
N GLU A 254 -14.50 14.76 -10.30
CA GLU A 254 -14.82 14.12 -11.58
C GLU A 254 -14.09 12.79 -11.73
N HIS A 255 -14.73 11.80 -12.37
CA HIS A 255 -14.09 10.55 -12.73
C HIS A 255 -13.19 10.75 -13.96
N ARG A 256 -11.88 10.89 -13.75
CA ARG A 256 -10.91 11.18 -14.82
C ARG A 256 -10.24 9.96 -15.41
N ILE A 257 -10.34 8.80 -14.77
CA ILE A 257 -9.57 7.59 -15.13
C ILE A 257 -10.37 6.67 -16.06
N THR A 258 -11.66 6.49 -15.84
CA THR A 258 -12.51 5.61 -16.67
C THR A 258 -12.90 6.28 -17.99
N VAL A 259 -12.66 5.59 -19.10
CA VAL A 259 -13.09 6.05 -20.42
C VAL A 259 -14.58 5.76 -20.55
N PRO A 260 -15.46 6.72 -20.90
CA PRO A 260 -16.83 6.43 -21.29
C PRO A 260 -16.84 5.41 -22.43
N LEU A 261 -17.79 4.46 -22.40
CA LEU A 261 -17.91 3.38 -23.41
C LEU A 261 -18.03 3.88 -24.86
N GLU A 262 -18.45 5.12 -25.06
CA GLU A 262 -18.64 5.74 -26.38
C GLU A 262 -17.30 6.19 -27.03
N GLU A 263 -16.24 6.42 -26.27
CA GLU A 263 -14.94 6.85 -26.78
C GLU A 263 -13.93 5.70 -26.99
N SER A 264 -14.22 4.49 -26.55
CA SER A 264 -13.31 3.33 -26.62
C SER A 264 -13.20 2.65 -27.99
N GLY A 265 -13.82 3.20 -29.03
CA GLY A 265 -13.71 2.72 -30.39
C GLY A 265 -12.38 3.10 -31.03
N LYS A 266 -11.35 2.26 -30.90
CA LYS A 266 -10.07 2.27 -31.60
C LYS A 266 -8.82 2.79 -30.84
N GLU A 267 -8.46 2.27 -29.71
CA GLU A 267 -7.05 2.23 -29.32
C GLU A 267 -6.67 0.80 -28.92
N GLU A 268 -5.81 0.18 -29.73
CA GLU A 268 -5.14 -1.08 -29.39
C GLU A 268 -4.29 -0.88 -28.12
N ILE A 269 -4.79 -1.37 -27.00
CA ILE A 269 -3.98 -1.48 -25.78
C ILE A 269 -2.95 -2.60 -26.01
N GLY A 270 -1.68 -2.20 -26.09
CA GLY A 270 -0.56 -3.09 -26.35
C GLY A 270 -0.56 -4.31 -25.41
N ARG A 271 -0.29 -5.48 -26.01
CA ARG A 271 -0.17 -6.80 -25.37
C ARG A 271 0.72 -6.73 -24.13
N ALA A 272 0.17 -7.05 -22.97
CA ALA A 272 0.96 -7.39 -21.81
C ALA A 272 1.70 -8.70 -22.08
N HIS A 273 3.03 -8.65 -22.14
CA HIS A 273 3.83 -9.87 -22.13
C HIS A 273 3.81 -10.45 -20.70
N VAL A 274 3.44 -11.72 -20.64
CA VAL A 274 3.52 -12.59 -19.46
C VAL A 274 4.98 -12.87 -19.13
#